data_fafb07f21a03601d7471d0d99de95506
#
_entry.id   fafb07f21a03601d7471d0d99de95506
#
_cell.length_a   1.000
_cell.length_b   1.000
_cell.length_c   1.000
_cell.angle_alpha   90.00
_cell.angle_beta   90.00
_cell.angle_gamma   90.00
#
_symmetry.space_group_name_H-M   'P 1'
#
loop_
_entity.id
_entity.type
_entity.pdbx_description
1 polymer ?
#
loop_
_entity_poly.entity_id
_entity_poly.type
_entity_poly.pdbx_seq_one_letter_code
_entity_poly.pdbx_strand_id
1 'polypeptide(L)'
;MPFFTTDDGICLHYQISGKGTAVILLHGLTASSLYFQKQIPVLAAHFQVIAPDLRGHGQSETLSDHLTLKRLALDLKQLLAELKISKASFICWSMGAQIIFEYIRNYSCGDIEKIVIIDMTPKLMKSADWNCGLPGIFSRKQGDFGHEDNLYLLSVMLDNWEAYSKVVAQRILNKSLYNDKMEFNTAADFKGKEDLPWLYEEAKKNKAWVVAAFWIAMSTQDYRPVLPTISVPCLLTYGMESNYYPPENYEYMQKQLPDARVIAFAGCGHALHIQDPELFNNTVLEFLQSCPAK
;
A
#
# COMPACT_ATOMS: atom_id res chain seq x y z
N MET A 1 -6.67 20.16 10.32
CA MET A 1 -6.88 18.82 9.77
C MET A 1 -7.54 17.98 10.85
N PRO A 2 -8.52 17.15 10.52
CA PRO A 2 -9.28 16.42 11.52
C PRO A 2 -8.50 15.21 12.07
N PHE A 3 -8.83 14.85 13.32
CA PHE A 3 -8.41 13.66 14.00
C PHE A 3 -9.63 12.91 14.53
N PHE A 4 -9.52 11.61 14.70
CA PHE A 4 -10.48 10.82 15.46
C PHE A 4 -9.76 9.95 16.47
N THR A 5 -10.44 9.61 17.56
CA THR A 5 -9.86 8.77 18.62
C THR A 5 -10.42 7.36 18.50
N THR A 6 -9.55 6.38 18.44
CA THR A 6 -9.89 4.96 18.43
C THR A 6 -10.33 4.45 19.80
N ASP A 7 -10.92 3.27 19.89
CA ASP A 7 -11.38 2.65 21.13
C ASP A 7 -10.27 2.36 22.16
N ASP A 8 -9.01 2.26 21.66
CA ASP A 8 -7.81 2.14 22.51
C ASP A 8 -7.14 3.50 22.82
N GLY A 9 -7.82 4.61 22.53
CA GLY A 9 -7.41 5.95 22.91
C GLY A 9 -6.37 6.61 22.01
N ILE A 10 -6.06 6.05 20.82
CA ILE A 10 -5.08 6.60 19.89
C ILE A 10 -5.71 7.62 18.97
N CYS A 11 -5.08 8.80 18.85
CA CYS A 11 -5.45 9.85 17.91
C CYS A 11 -4.92 9.54 16.51
N LEU A 12 -5.82 9.36 15.55
CA LEU A 12 -5.48 9.12 14.14
C LEU A 12 -5.89 10.32 13.30
N HIS A 13 -4.92 10.82 12.54
CA HIS A 13 -5.09 11.90 11.60
C HIS A 13 -5.72 11.41 10.30
N TYR A 14 -6.54 12.24 9.66
CA TYR A 14 -6.99 12.01 8.30
C TYR A 14 -7.18 13.32 7.53
N GLN A 15 -7.08 13.26 6.21
CA GLN A 15 -7.50 14.33 5.32
C GLN A 15 -8.89 14.01 4.78
N ILE A 16 -9.72 15.04 4.58
CA ILE A 16 -11.01 14.92 3.92
C ILE A 16 -11.18 16.05 2.92
N SER A 17 -11.62 15.73 1.70
CA SER A 17 -11.81 16.69 0.61
C SER A 17 -12.94 16.25 -0.31
N GLY A 18 -13.63 17.21 -0.95
CA GLY A 18 -14.74 16.93 -1.85
C GLY A 18 -16.04 16.57 -1.14
N LYS A 19 -17.01 16.07 -1.89
CA LYS A 19 -18.36 15.67 -1.42
C LYS A 19 -18.89 14.53 -2.28
N GLY A 20 -19.92 13.83 -1.82
CA GLY A 20 -20.58 12.75 -2.55
C GLY A 20 -20.23 11.37 -1.98
N THR A 21 -20.17 10.36 -2.84
CA THR A 21 -19.79 8.99 -2.44
C THR A 21 -18.35 8.95 -1.90
N ALA A 22 -18.15 8.18 -0.86
CA ALA A 22 -16.86 8.13 -0.17
C ALA A 22 -15.83 7.29 -0.95
N VAL A 23 -14.60 7.80 -1.02
CA VAL A 23 -13.41 7.09 -1.52
C VAL A 23 -12.33 7.18 -0.45
N ILE A 24 -11.87 6.03 0.03
CA ILE A 24 -10.85 5.92 1.07
C ILE A 24 -9.50 5.58 0.44
N LEU A 25 -8.47 6.34 0.76
CA LEU A 25 -7.11 6.14 0.24
C LEU A 25 -6.22 5.56 1.35
N LEU A 26 -5.82 4.30 1.22
CA LEU A 26 -4.98 3.60 2.20
C LEU A 26 -3.54 3.51 1.70
N HIS A 27 -2.63 4.19 2.38
CA HIS A 27 -1.21 4.23 2.01
C HIS A 27 -0.44 2.96 2.41
N GLY A 28 0.79 2.83 1.89
CA GLY A 28 1.70 1.73 2.18
C GLY A 28 2.50 1.91 3.47
N LEU A 29 3.30 0.88 3.80
CA LEU A 29 4.27 0.95 4.88
C LEU A 29 5.26 2.10 4.63
N THR A 30 5.68 2.79 5.69
CA THR A 30 6.58 3.96 5.67
C THR A 30 6.04 5.23 5.01
N ALA A 31 4.80 5.21 4.54
CA ALA A 31 4.15 6.32 3.87
C ALA A 31 3.19 7.10 4.79
N SER A 32 2.48 8.04 4.21
CA SER A 32 1.39 8.80 4.83
C SER A 32 0.35 9.16 3.77
N SER A 33 -0.72 9.85 4.16
CA SER A 33 -1.72 10.40 3.24
C SER A 33 -1.13 11.31 2.15
N LEU A 34 0.07 11.88 2.37
CA LEU A 34 0.80 12.69 1.40
C LEU A 34 1.16 11.94 0.12
N TYR A 35 1.27 10.61 0.18
CA TYR A 35 1.53 9.81 -1.02
C TYR A 35 0.39 9.88 -2.05
N PHE A 36 -0.78 10.35 -1.63
CA PHE A 36 -1.93 10.58 -2.51
C PHE A 36 -2.15 12.07 -2.86
N GLN A 37 -1.18 12.95 -2.61
CA GLN A 37 -1.31 14.40 -2.87
C GLN A 37 -1.67 14.74 -4.33
N LYS A 38 -1.28 13.89 -5.29
CA LYS A 38 -1.59 14.04 -6.73
C LYS A 38 -2.96 13.43 -7.10
N GLN A 39 -3.52 12.56 -6.27
CA GLN A 39 -4.81 11.90 -6.45
C GLN A 39 -5.95 12.68 -5.79
N ILE A 40 -5.73 13.16 -4.57
CA ILE A 40 -6.76 13.83 -3.75
C ILE A 40 -7.46 14.96 -4.51
N PRO A 41 -6.78 15.94 -5.15
CA PRO A 41 -7.46 17.04 -5.81
C PRO A 41 -8.34 16.59 -6.98
N VAL A 42 -7.87 15.60 -7.75
CA VAL A 42 -8.58 15.09 -8.93
C VAL A 42 -9.82 14.30 -8.51
N LEU A 43 -9.68 13.40 -7.54
CA LEU A 43 -10.78 12.58 -7.04
C LEU A 43 -11.81 13.43 -6.27
N ALA A 44 -11.36 14.45 -5.53
CA ALA A 44 -12.24 15.33 -4.75
C ALA A 44 -13.17 16.20 -5.60
N ALA A 45 -12.91 16.34 -6.90
CA ALA A 45 -13.83 16.95 -7.84
C ALA A 45 -15.10 16.11 -8.06
N HIS A 46 -15.06 14.82 -7.75
CA HIS A 46 -16.14 13.86 -8.04
C HIS A 46 -16.64 13.09 -6.81
N PHE A 47 -15.83 12.98 -5.75
CA PHE A 47 -16.06 12.13 -4.60
C PHE A 47 -15.75 12.83 -3.29
N GLN A 48 -16.26 12.29 -2.19
CA GLN A 48 -15.73 12.62 -0.86
C GLN A 48 -14.51 11.73 -0.61
N VAL A 49 -13.32 12.32 -0.69
CA VAL A 49 -12.05 11.62 -0.53
C VAL A 49 -11.58 11.70 0.90
N ILE A 50 -11.29 10.56 1.51
CA ILE A 50 -10.76 10.44 2.87
C ILE A 50 -9.41 9.69 2.79
N ALA A 51 -8.35 10.32 3.28
CA ALA A 51 -7.01 9.75 3.32
C ALA A 51 -6.48 9.75 4.75
N PRO A 52 -6.64 8.65 5.51
CA PRO A 52 -6.07 8.55 6.84
C PRO A 52 -4.55 8.39 6.79
N ASP A 53 -3.88 8.94 7.80
CA ASP A 53 -2.56 8.47 8.19
C ASP A 53 -2.75 7.24 9.08
N LEU A 54 -2.22 6.10 8.67
CA LEU A 54 -2.35 4.86 9.42
C LEU A 54 -1.64 4.97 10.77
N ARG A 55 -2.08 4.19 11.75
CA ARG A 55 -1.47 4.12 13.08
C ARG A 55 0.07 4.04 12.98
N GLY A 56 0.76 4.93 13.67
CA GLY A 56 2.22 5.03 13.68
C GLY A 56 2.87 5.64 12.43
N HIS A 57 2.07 6.17 11.52
CA HIS A 57 2.52 6.83 10.30
C HIS A 57 2.02 8.27 10.22
N GLY A 58 2.69 9.11 9.44
CA GLY A 58 2.31 10.50 9.21
C GLY A 58 2.13 11.29 10.50
N GLN A 59 0.95 11.86 10.70
CA GLN A 59 0.57 12.63 11.89
C GLN A 59 -0.20 11.81 12.92
N SER A 60 -0.43 10.51 12.67
CA SER A 60 -1.15 9.62 13.57
C SER A 60 -0.26 9.13 14.69
N GLU A 61 -0.85 9.00 15.87
CA GLU A 61 -0.19 8.44 17.04
C GLU A 61 -0.02 6.92 16.96
N THR A 62 0.74 6.36 17.88
CA THR A 62 0.87 4.92 18.09
C THR A 62 1.29 4.59 19.51
N LEU A 63 0.87 3.42 19.97
CA LEU A 63 1.43 2.75 21.15
C LEU A 63 2.41 1.66 20.71
N SER A 64 3.17 1.14 21.67
CA SER A 64 4.12 0.04 21.43
C SER A 64 3.45 -1.31 21.18
N ASP A 65 2.20 -1.46 21.52
CA ASP A 65 1.38 -2.66 21.34
C ASP A 65 0.32 -2.48 20.24
N HIS A 66 -0.36 -3.56 19.90
CA HIS A 66 -1.43 -3.57 18.88
C HIS A 66 -1.00 -3.18 17.45
N LEU A 67 0.28 -3.33 17.09
CA LEU A 67 0.77 -3.09 15.72
C LEU A 67 0.54 -4.32 14.83
N THR A 68 -0.72 -4.55 14.49
CA THR A 68 -1.16 -5.68 13.66
C THR A 68 -2.06 -5.20 12.52
N LEU A 69 -2.14 -5.97 11.42
CA LEU A 69 -3.08 -5.66 10.34
C LEU A 69 -4.53 -5.74 10.80
N LYS A 70 -4.84 -6.63 11.74
CA LYS A 70 -6.16 -6.71 12.36
C LYS A 70 -6.54 -5.41 13.09
N ARG A 71 -5.58 -4.80 13.79
CA ARG A 71 -5.80 -3.50 14.45
C ARG A 71 -6.01 -2.39 13.41
N LEU A 72 -5.22 -2.34 12.34
CA LEU A 72 -5.41 -1.36 11.27
C LEU A 72 -6.76 -1.52 10.58
N ALA A 73 -7.24 -2.75 10.38
CA ALA A 73 -8.58 -3.01 9.84
C ALA A 73 -9.69 -2.55 10.81
N LEU A 74 -9.48 -2.68 12.12
CA LEU A 74 -10.42 -2.15 13.13
C LEU A 74 -10.38 -0.62 13.17
N ASP A 75 -9.20 0.01 13.11
CA ASP A 75 -9.07 1.46 13.02
C ASP A 75 -9.85 2.01 11.81
N LEU A 76 -9.74 1.34 10.65
CA LEU A 76 -10.51 1.67 9.46
C LEU A 76 -12.02 1.54 9.69
N LYS A 77 -12.47 0.46 10.34
CA LYS A 77 -13.89 0.26 10.68
C LYS A 77 -14.42 1.37 11.57
N GLN A 78 -13.61 1.81 12.53
CA GLN A 78 -13.98 2.89 13.45
C GLN A 78 -13.99 4.26 12.74
N LEU A 79 -13.04 4.52 11.83
CA LEU A 79 -13.05 5.73 11.00
C LEU A 79 -14.32 5.82 10.15
N LEU A 80 -14.73 4.73 9.49
CA LEU A 80 -15.98 4.70 8.73
C LEU A 80 -17.20 4.98 9.61
N ALA A 81 -17.24 4.40 10.80
CA ALA A 81 -18.32 4.64 11.77
C ALA A 81 -18.35 6.09 12.26
N GLU A 82 -17.20 6.67 12.64
CA GLU A 82 -17.07 8.06 13.07
C GLU A 82 -17.56 9.03 11.99
N LEU A 83 -17.20 8.78 10.74
CA LEU A 83 -17.61 9.60 9.60
C LEU A 83 -19.02 9.26 9.08
N LYS A 84 -19.72 8.29 9.69
CA LYS A 84 -21.05 7.80 9.29
C LYS A 84 -21.10 7.35 7.83
N ILE A 85 -20.02 6.73 7.37
CA ILE A 85 -19.89 6.18 6.03
C ILE A 85 -20.35 4.74 6.06
N SER A 86 -21.49 4.46 5.43
CA SER A 86 -22.06 3.11 5.34
C SER A 86 -21.50 2.31 4.17
N LYS A 87 -20.95 2.98 3.14
CA LYS A 87 -20.38 2.34 1.97
C LYS A 87 -19.33 3.24 1.33
N ALA A 88 -18.18 2.68 0.93
CA ALA A 88 -17.10 3.41 0.29
C ALA A 88 -16.37 2.58 -0.77
N SER A 89 -15.77 3.24 -1.75
CA SER A 89 -14.72 2.66 -2.58
C SER A 89 -13.36 2.85 -1.94
N PHE A 90 -12.44 1.91 -2.18
CA PHE A 90 -11.12 1.92 -1.57
C PHE A 90 -10.02 1.93 -2.62
N ILE A 91 -9.02 2.77 -2.45
CA ILE A 91 -7.79 2.80 -3.23
C ILE A 91 -6.65 2.47 -2.28
N CYS A 92 -6.04 1.30 -2.48
CA CYS A 92 -5.19 0.67 -1.48
C CYS A 92 -3.80 0.39 -2.07
N TRP A 93 -2.79 1.11 -1.58
CA TRP A 93 -1.42 0.91 -2.02
C TRP A 93 -0.62 0.04 -1.04
N SER A 94 0.05 -1.00 -1.55
CA SER A 94 0.99 -1.81 -0.77
C SER A 94 0.35 -2.35 0.53
N MET A 95 0.86 -2.00 1.71
CA MET A 95 0.27 -2.38 3.00
C MET A 95 -1.23 -2.03 3.09
N GLY A 96 -1.66 -0.91 2.48
CA GLY A 96 -3.08 -0.55 2.41
C GLY A 96 -3.96 -1.63 1.79
N ALA A 97 -3.43 -2.38 0.80
CA ALA A 97 -4.13 -3.52 0.21
C ALA A 97 -4.23 -4.71 1.17
N GLN A 98 -3.22 -4.97 1.98
CA GLN A 98 -3.33 -6.01 3.01
C GLN A 98 -4.32 -5.62 4.12
N ILE A 99 -4.43 -4.33 4.42
CA ILE A 99 -5.43 -3.84 5.37
C ILE A 99 -6.85 -4.10 4.85
N ILE A 100 -7.12 -3.86 3.57
CA ILE A 100 -8.45 -4.14 3.02
C ILE A 100 -8.73 -5.65 2.94
N PHE A 101 -7.74 -6.49 2.65
CA PHE A 101 -7.90 -7.95 2.74
C PHE A 101 -8.20 -8.39 4.17
N GLU A 102 -7.50 -7.83 5.17
CA GLU A 102 -7.76 -8.11 6.57
C GLU A 102 -9.14 -7.60 7.01
N TYR A 103 -9.55 -6.44 6.50
CA TYR A 103 -10.90 -5.90 6.73
C TYR A 103 -11.98 -6.85 6.22
N ILE A 104 -11.85 -7.35 5.00
CA ILE A 104 -12.80 -8.27 4.39
C ILE A 104 -12.84 -9.60 5.15
N ARG A 105 -11.68 -10.10 5.58
CA ARG A 105 -11.58 -11.33 6.40
C ARG A 105 -12.38 -11.23 7.70
N ASN A 106 -12.42 -10.04 8.32
CA ASN A 106 -13.08 -9.83 9.61
C ASN A 106 -14.52 -9.28 9.49
N TYR A 107 -14.84 -8.51 8.44
CA TYR A 107 -16.08 -7.72 8.35
C TYR A 107 -16.84 -7.90 7.04
N SER A 108 -16.36 -8.73 6.11
CA SER A 108 -16.93 -8.94 4.76
C SER A 108 -16.85 -7.69 3.86
N CYS A 109 -17.54 -7.74 2.71
CA CYS A 109 -17.59 -6.64 1.72
C CYS A 109 -18.81 -5.71 1.87
N GLY A 110 -19.59 -5.81 2.94
CA GLY A 110 -20.83 -5.05 3.09
C GLY A 110 -20.69 -3.53 2.98
N ASP A 111 -19.59 -3.01 3.50
CA ASP A 111 -19.27 -1.57 3.52
C ASP A 111 -18.43 -1.13 2.30
N ILE A 112 -18.18 -2.04 1.36
CA ILE A 112 -17.28 -1.81 0.23
C ILE A 112 -18.08 -1.71 -1.07
N GLU A 113 -17.79 -0.70 -1.89
CA GLU A 113 -18.39 -0.53 -3.20
C GLU A 113 -17.48 -1.05 -4.31
N LYS A 114 -16.23 -0.59 -4.33
CA LYS A 114 -15.19 -1.00 -5.28
C LYS A 114 -13.82 -0.97 -4.61
N ILE A 115 -12.87 -1.74 -5.14
CA ILE A 115 -11.50 -1.79 -4.64
C ILE A 115 -10.52 -1.55 -5.78
N VAL A 116 -9.57 -0.66 -5.56
CA VAL A 116 -8.38 -0.49 -6.39
C VAL A 116 -7.17 -0.97 -5.59
N ILE A 117 -6.46 -1.96 -6.09
CA ILE A 117 -5.21 -2.46 -5.50
C ILE A 117 -4.04 -1.90 -6.31
N ILE A 118 -3.12 -1.24 -5.64
CA ILE A 118 -1.91 -0.69 -6.23
C ILE A 118 -0.72 -1.53 -5.77
N ASP A 119 -0.19 -2.30 -6.68
CA ASP A 119 1.06 -3.07 -6.60
C ASP A 119 1.23 -3.84 -5.28
N MET A 120 0.41 -4.88 -5.09
CA MET A 120 0.44 -5.74 -3.91
C MET A 120 0.11 -7.19 -4.22
N THR A 121 0.63 -8.08 -3.38
CA THR A 121 0.41 -9.54 -3.40
C THR A 121 -0.44 -9.97 -2.20
N PRO A 122 -1.25 -11.03 -2.30
CA PRO A 122 -1.98 -11.57 -1.17
C PRO A 122 -1.08 -12.30 -0.15
N LYS A 123 0.16 -12.65 -0.51
CA LYS A 123 1.12 -13.30 0.36
C LYS A 123 2.54 -12.88 0.00
N LEU A 124 3.25 -12.29 0.97
CA LEU A 124 4.60 -11.76 0.75
C LEU A 124 5.67 -12.86 0.66
N MET A 125 5.61 -13.82 1.57
CA MET A 125 6.63 -14.86 1.66
C MET A 125 6.38 -15.95 0.63
N LYS A 126 7.42 -16.32 -0.12
CA LYS A 126 7.39 -17.50 -0.97
C LYS A 126 7.29 -18.77 -0.15
N SER A 127 6.70 -19.80 -0.74
CA SER A 127 6.57 -21.15 -0.18
C SER A 127 6.43 -22.17 -1.30
N ALA A 128 6.46 -23.46 -0.99
CA ALA A 128 6.37 -24.52 -1.99
C ALA A 128 5.10 -24.43 -2.89
N ASP A 129 4.03 -23.84 -2.38
CA ASP A 129 2.76 -23.62 -3.07
C ASP A 129 2.54 -22.16 -3.52
N TRP A 130 3.57 -21.29 -3.39
CA TRP A 130 3.49 -19.88 -3.73
C TRP A 130 4.85 -19.29 -4.14
N ASN A 131 5.01 -18.97 -5.42
CA ASN A 131 6.23 -18.40 -5.99
C ASN A 131 6.10 -16.92 -6.41
N CYS A 132 4.90 -16.31 -6.29
CA CYS A 132 4.63 -14.92 -6.64
C CYS A 132 4.82 -13.94 -5.48
N GLY A 133 5.49 -14.36 -4.40
CA GLY A 133 5.89 -13.48 -3.30
C GLY A 133 7.10 -12.59 -3.66
N LEU A 134 7.67 -11.93 -2.66
CA LEU A 134 8.84 -11.07 -2.83
C LEU A 134 9.99 -11.80 -3.51
N PRO A 135 10.63 -11.19 -4.51
CA PRO A 135 11.75 -11.79 -5.23
C PRO A 135 13.04 -11.80 -4.40
N GLY A 136 14.02 -12.56 -4.87
CA GLY A 136 15.32 -12.70 -4.23
C GLY A 136 16.17 -11.43 -4.12
N ILE A 137 15.78 -10.31 -4.75
CA ILE A 137 16.45 -9.02 -4.55
C ILE A 137 16.34 -8.50 -3.11
N PHE A 138 15.38 -9.02 -2.35
CA PHE A 138 15.27 -8.78 -0.91
C PHE A 138 16.09 -9.79 -0.09
N SER A 139 16.62 -10.84 -0.73
CA SER A 139 17.45 -11.86 -0.10
C SER A 139 18.93 -11.48 -0.14
N ARG A 140 19.68 -11.87 0.88
CA ARG A 140 21.16 -11.76 0.93
C ARG A 140 21.87 -12.77 0.03
N LYS A 141 21.18 -13.86 -0.30
CA LYS A 141 21.68 -14.92 -1.17
C LYS A 141 20.87 -14.86 -2.47
N GLN A 142 21.49 -15.13 -3.59
CA GLN A 142 20.74 -15.33 -4.82
C GLN A 142 19.72 -16.47 -4.59
N GLY A 143 18.45 -16.12 -4.58
CA GLY A 143 17.37 -17.06 -4.28
C GLY A 143 16.07 -16.37 -3.88
N ASP A 144 15.13 -17.14 -3.38
CA ASP A 144 13.84 -16.67 -2.94
C ASP A 144 13.93 -15.99 -1.57
N PHE A 145 13.14 -14.92 -1.38
CA PHE A 145 13.03 -14.24 -0.10
C PHE A 145 12.37 -15.18 0.93
N GLY A 146 13.16 -15.59 1.90
CA GLY A 146 12.76 -16.53 2.92
C GLY A 146 12.75 -15.98 4.34
N HIS A 147 12.57 -16.87 5.30
CA HIS A 147 12.47 -16.49 6.72
C HIS A 147 13.76 -15.84 7.26
N GLU A 148 14.93 -16.35 6.87
CA GLU A 148 16.23 -15.76 7.28
C GLU A 148 16.43 -14.37 6.71
N ASP A 149 15.99 -14.13 5.47
CA ASP A 149 16.07 -12.80 4.85
C ASP A 149 15.13 -11.81 5.54
N ASN A 150 13.96 -12.29 5.96
CA ASN A 150 13.01 -11.49 6.71
C ASN A 150 13.62 -11.03 8.06
N LEU A 151 14.25 -11.93 8.80
CA LEU A 151 14.93 -11.59 10.06
C LEU A 151 16.09 -10.62 9.86
N TYR A 152 16.87 -10.82 8.80
CA TYR A 152 17.95 -9.90 8.46
C TYR A 152 17.43 -8.50 8.11
N LEU A 153 16.38 -8.42 7.30
CA LEU A 153 15.78 -7.15 6.92
C LEU A 153 15.29 -6.39 8.17
N LEU A 154 14.68 -7.10 9.13
CA LEU A 154 14.28 -6.54 10.41
C LEU A 154 15.49 -6.00 11.20
N SER A 155 16.59 -6.75 11.25
CA SER A 155 17.79 -6.29 11.95
C SER A 155 18.35 -5.01 11.34
N VAL A 156 18.39 -4.90 10.01
CA VAL A 156 18.83 -3.69 9.30
C VAL A 156 17.92 -2.51 9.56
N MET A 157 16.60 -2.72 9.56
CA MET A 157 15.62 -1.66 9.88
C MET A 157 15.84 -1.10 11.29
N LEU A 158 16.10 -1.97 12.26
CA LEU A 158 16.24 -1.58 13.66
C LEU A 158 17.61 -1.00 13.97
N ASP A 159 18.67 -1.45 13.29
CA ASP A 159 20.05 -1.01 13.53
C ASP A 159 20.33 0.40 12.95
N ASN A 160 19.89 0.67 11.73
CA ASN A 160 20.12 1.95 11.07
C ASN A 160 18.96 2.40 10.21
N TRP A 161 17.93 2.94 10.87
CA TRP A 161 16.71 3.41 10.21
C TRP A 161 16.97 4.52 9.19
N GLU A 162 17.89 5.45 9.47
CA GLU A 162 18.19 6.54 8.55
C GLU A 162 18.74 6.04 7.22
N ALA A 163 19.69 5.11 7.26
CA ALA A 163 20.23 4.50 6.05
C ALA A 163 19.16 3.64 5.33
N TYR A 164 18.38 2.87 6.10
CA TYR A 164 17.33 2.02 5.53
C TYR A 164 16.20 2.82 4.88
N SER A 165 15.80 3.95 5.44
CA SER A 165 14.76 4.81 4.86
C SER A 165 15.15 5.38 3.49
N LYS A 166 16.44 5.62 3.23
CA LYS A 166 16.94 5.96 1.88
C LYS A 166 16.70 4.82 0.90
N VAL A 167 17.03 3.59 1.33
CA VAL A 167 16.80 2.38 0.54
C VAL A 167 15.31 2.20 0.21
N VAL A 168 14.43 2.43 1.19
CA VAL A 168 12.98 2.36 0.98
C VAL A 168 12.51 3.36 -0.07
N ALA A 169 12.87 4.63 0.07
CA ALA A 169 12.48 5.68 -0.86
C ALA A 169 12.90 5.38 -2.32
N GLN A 170 14.10 4.83 -2.49
CA GLN A 170 14.61 4.45 -3.81
C GLN A 170 13.89 3.21 -4.38
N ARG A 171 13.64 2.20 -3.56
CA ARG A 171 12.92 0.96 -3.99
C ARG A 171 11.49 1.24 -4.41
N ILE A 172 10.80 2.17 -3.76
CA ILE A 172 9.44 2.57 -4.10
C ILE A 172 9.35 3.03 -5.55
N LEU A 173 10.38 3.71 -6.07
CA LEU A 173 10.44 4.19 -7.46
C LEU A 173 11.09 3.20 -8.43
N ASN A 174 11.50 2.04 -7.96
CA ASN A 174 12.09 0.93 -8.77
C ASN A 174 13.34 1.24 -9.53
N LYS A 175 14.17 2.08 -8.99
CA LYS A 175 15.45 2.33 -9.63
C LYS A 175 16.51 1.56 -8.91
N SER A 176 17.35 0.87 -9.69
CA SER A 176 18.51 0.19 -9.14
C SER A 176 19.20 1.10 -8.16
N LEU A 177 19.32 0.64 -6.92
CA LEU A 177 19.98 1.41 -5.85
C LEU A 177 21.44 1.62 -6.14
N TYR A 178 21.99 0.76 -6.98
CA TYR A 178 23.40 0.71 -7.29
C TYR A 178 23.58 0.68 -8.80
N ASN A 179 24.58 1.41 -9.30
CA ASN A 179 25.08 1.25 -10.63
C ASN A 179 25.81 -0.11 -10.77
N ASP A 180 26.27 -0.45 -11.98
CA ASP A 180 27.02 -1.67 -12.25
C ASP A 180 28.31 -1.81 -11.41
N LYS A 181 28.76 -0.73 -10.78
CA LYS A 181 29.91 -0.70 -9.87
C LYS A 181 29.56 -0.80 -8.41
N MET A 182 28.29 -1.09 -8.08
CA MET A 182 27.77 -1.13 -6.71
C MET A 182 27.89 0.21 -5.95
N GLU A 183 27.98 1.32 -6.68
CA GLU A 183 27.89 2.66 -6.11
C GLU A 183 26.45 3.12 -6.07
N PHE A 184 26.07 3.87 -5.03
CA PHE A 184 24.74 4.44 -4.91
C PHE A 184 24.45 5.36 -6.12
N ASN A 185 23.39 5.07 -6.85
CA ASN A 185 22.90 5.96 -7.90
C ASN A 185 22.53 7.32 -7.29
N THR A 186 23.05 8.38 -7.88
CA THR A 186 22.76 9.75 -7.43
C THR A 186 21.38 10.18 -7.92
N ALA A 187 20.80 11.20 -7.29
CA ALA A 187 19.53 11.81 -7.73
C ALA A 187 19.57 12.24 -9.22
N ALA A 188 20.79 12.34 -9.83
CA ALA A 188 20.95 12.67 -11.24
C ALA A 188 20.46 11.57 -12.19
N ASP A 189 20.41 10.32 -11.76
CA ASP A 189 20.12 9.16 -12.61
C ASP A 189 18.62 8.82 -12.68
N PHE A 190 17.75 9.60 -12.02
CA PHE A 190 16.33 9.29 -11.89
C PHE A 190 15.42 10.20 -12.74
N LYS A 191 14.58 9.59 -13.55
CA LYS A 191 13.40 10.25 -14.16
C LYS A 191 12.40 10.50 -13.01
N GLY A 192 11.92 11.73 -12.78
CA GLY A 192 11.10 12.07 -11.60
C GLY A 192 11.93 12.43 -10.36
N LYS A 193 13.05 13.14 -10.55
CA LYS A 193 14.01 13.57 -9.53
C LYS A 193 13.41 14.39 -8.38
N GLU A 194 12.33 15.08 -8.65
CA GLU A 194 11.63 15.95 -7.70
C GLU A 194 10.95 15.19 -6.56
N ASP A 195 10.58 13.92 -6.77
CA ASP A 195 9.85 13.13 -5.77
C ASP A 195 10.77 12.43 -4.74
N LEU A 196 12.02 12.14 -5.07
CA LEU A 196 12.94 11.41 -4.19
C LEU A 196 13.21 12.06 -2.83
N PRO A 197 13.49 13.39 -2.77
CA PRO A 197 13.78 14.02 -1.48
C PRO A 197 12.62 13.94 -0.50
N TRP A 198 11.40 14.20 -0.95
CA TRP A 198 10.25 14.17 -0.05
C TRP A 198 9.84 12.74 0.33
N LEU A 199 9.98 11.76 -0.54
CA LEU A 199 9.76 10.34 -0.23
C LEU A 199 10.70 9.86 0.88
N TYR A 200 11.97 10.25 0.81
CA TYR A 200 12.94 9.96 1.84
C TYR A 200 12.58 10.64 3.17
N GLU A 201 12.25 11.94 3.13
CA GLU A 201 11.87 12.68 4.33
C GLU A 201 10.59 12.12 4.98
N GLU A 202 9.62 11.65 4.19
CA GLU A 202 8.44 10.97 4.73
C GLU A 202 8.78 9.60 5.33
N ALA A 203 9.56 8.78 4.63
CA ALA A 203 9.99 7.48 5.16
C ALA A 203 10.77 7.63 6.47
N LYS A 204 11.67 8.61 6.55
CA LYS A 204 12.52 8.89 7.71
C LYS A 204 11.73 9.26 8.97
N LYS A 205 10.56 9.89 8.84
CA LYS A 205 9.69 10.26 9.99
C LYS A 205 9.18 9.06 10.76
N ASN A 206 9.11 7.89 10.13
CA ASN A 206 8.60 6.69 10.78
C ASN A 206 9.58 6.17 11.85
N LYS A 207 9.04 5.56 12.88
CA LYS A 207 9.84 4.90 13.91
C LYS A 207 10.23 3.50 13.43
N ALA A 208 11.51 3.16 13.48
CA ALA A 208 12.05 1.87 13.03
C ALA A 208 11.25 0.66 13.58
N TRP A 209 10.96 0.67 14.89
CA TRP A 209 10.22 -0.40 15.56
C TRP A 209 8.76 -0.53 15.09
N VAL A 210 8.11 0.58 14.71
CA VAL A 210 6.75 0.56 14.12
C VAL A 210 6.79 -0.12 12.76
N VAL A 211 7.74 0.29 11.92
CA VAL A 211 7.91 -0.28 10.57
C VAL A 211 8.27 -1.76 10.66
N ALA A 212 9.17 -2.15 11.57
CA ALA A 212 9.53 -3.54 11.79
C ALA A 212 8.34 -4.39 12.25
N ALA A 213 7.52 -3.88 13.17
CA ALA A 213 6.34 -4.58 13.65
C ALA A 213 5.29 -4.80 12.55
N PHE A 214 4.99 -3.78 11.74
CA PHE A 214 4.08 -3.93 10.61
C PHE A 214 4.66 -4.77 9.48
N TRP A 215 5.97 -4.72 9.26
CA TRP A 215 6.64 -5.63 8.33
C TRP A 215 6.46 -7.10 8.73
N ILE A 216 6.64 -7.43 10.02
CA ILE A 216 6.35 -8.77 10.55
C ILE A 216 4.87 -9.11 10.33
N ALA A 217 3.98 -8.20 10.71
CA ALA A 217 2.54 -8.40 10.55
C ALA A 217 2.15 -8.70 9.10
N MET A 218 2.74 -7.99 8.13
CA MET A 218 2.51 -8.18 6.69
C MET A 218 3.10 -9.49 6.17
N SER A 219 4.35 -9.79 6.53
CA SER A 219 5.11 -10.90 5.95
C SER A 219 4.60 -12.28 6.42
N THR A 220 3.88 -12.33 7.52
CA THR A 220 3.31 -13.58 8.07
C THR A 220 1.90 -13.89 7.58
N GLN A 221 1.28 -13.00 6.78
CA GLN A 221 -0.09 -13.22 6.31
C GLN A 221 -0.17 -14.00 5.01
N ASP A 222 -1.27 -14.72 4.87
CA ASP A 222 -1.72 -15.33 3.62
C ASP A 222 -3.21 -14.97 3.40
N TYR A 223 -3.45 -14.07 2.43
CA TYR A 223 -4.78 -13.62 2.05
C TYR A 223 -5.33 -14.31 0.80
N ARG A 224 -4.62 -15.31 0.25
CA ARG A 224 -5.12 -16.08 -0.90
C ARG A 224 -6.52 -16.65 -0.67
N PRO A 225 -6.85 -17.18 0.53
CA PRO A 225 -8.21 -17.66 0.81
C PRO A 225 -9.28 -16.56 0.88
N VAL A 226 -8.87 -15.29 1.05
CA VAL A 226 -9.81 -14.15 1.10
C VAL A 226 -10.23 -13.73 -0.29
N LEU A 227 -9.37 -13.84 -1.31
CA LEU A 227 -9.63 -13.34 -2.65
C LEU A 227 -10.98 -13.82 -3.24
N PRO A 228 -11.34 -15.12 -3.18
CA PRO A 228 -12.63 -15.59 -3.71
C PRO A 228 -13.87 -15.04 -2.97
N THR A 229 -13.69 -14.49 -1.77
CA THR A 229 -14.78 -13.89 -0.97
C THR A 229 -15.03 -12.42 -1.29
N ILE A 230 -14.19 -11.80 -2.12
CA ILE A 230 -14.31 -10.40 -2.51
C ILE A 230 -15.36 -10.29 -3.62
N SER A 231 -16.59 -9.99 -3.24
CA SER A 231 -17.75 -9.96 -4.13
C SER A 231 -18.01 -8.61 -4.81
N VAL A 232 -17.07 -7.68 -4.72
CA VAL A 232 -17.18 -6.34 -5.31
C VAL A 232 -16.18 -6.15 -6.45
N PRO A 233 -16.44 -5.25 -7.42
CA PRO A 233 -15.52 -4.99 -8.51
C PRO A 233 -14.13 -4.57 -8.00
N CYS A 234 -13.09 -5.17 -8.59
CA CYS A 234 -11.70 -4.92 -8.27
C CYS A 234 -10.91 -4.43 -9.48
N LEU A 235 -10.10 -3.40 -9.30
CA LEU A 235 -9.08 -2.97 -10.24
C LEU A 235 -7.70 -3.26 -9.66
N LEU A 236 -6.96 -4.15 -10.31
CA LEU A 236 -5.58 -4.45 -9.96
C LEU A 236 -4.67 -3.61 -10.85
N THR A 237 -3.80 -2.80 -10.25
CA THR A 237 -2.83 -1.98 -10.98
C THR A 237 -1.42 -2.31 -10.52
N TYR A 238 -0.48 -2.38 -11.45
CA TYR A 238 0.93 -2.59 -11.13
C TYR A 238 1.86 -1.89 -12.10
N GLY A 239 3.06 -1.57 -11.64
CA GLY A 239 4.12 -1.05 -12.50
C GLY A 239 4.85 -2.19 -13.21
N MET A 240 5.03 -2.09 -14.53
CA MET A 240 5.72 -3.12 -15.31
C MET A 240 7.21 -3.24 -14.92
N GLU A 241 7.77 -2.21 -14.32
CA GLU A 241 9.13 -2.21 -13.80
C GLU A 241 9.19 -2.45 -12.28
N SER A 242 8.09 -2.92 -11.67
CA SER A 242 8.07 -3.21 -10.24
C SER A 242 8.97 -4.40 -9.90
N ASN A 243 9.94 -4.17 -9.01
CA ASN A 243 10.80 -5.22 -8.47
C ASN A 243 10.19 -5.93 -7.25
N TYR A 244 8.92 -5.61 -6.90
CA TYR A 244 8.26 -6.19 -5.73
C TYR A 244 7.56 -7.50 -6.05
N TYR A 245 6.79 -7.54 -7.14
CA TYR A 245 6.00 -8.72 -7.46
C TYR A 245 6.03 -9.00 -8.96
N PRO A 246 6.10 -10.28 -9.37
CA PRO A 246 6.07 -10.65 -10.78
C PRO A 246 4.66 -10.48 -11.36
N PRO A 247 4.52 -10.31 -12.70
CA PRO A 247 3.21 -10.18 -13.35
C PRO A 247 2.26 -11.33 -13.07
N GLU A 248 2.76 -12.55 -12.88
CA GLU A 248 2.01 -13.76 -12.54
C GLU A 248 1.22 -13.62 -11.24
N ASN A 249 1.64 -12.74 -10.32
CA ASN A 249 0.89 -12.41 -9.13
C ASN A 249 -0.48 -11.81 -9.48
N TYR A 250 -0.51 -10.88 -10.44
CA TYR A 250 -1.75 -10.19 -10.84
C TYR A 250 -2.65 -11.10 -11.67
N GLU A 251 -2.08 -11.98 -12.48
CA GLU A 251 -2.82 -13.04 -13.19
C GLU A 251 -3.47 -14.01 -12.19
N TYR A 252 -2.73 -14.40 -11.16
CA TYR A 252 -3.28 -15.24 -10.10
C TYR A 252 -4.44 -14.54 -9.39
N MET A 253 -4.22 -13.29 -8.95
CA MET A 253 -5.27 -12.52 -8.26
C MET A 253 -6.51 -12.35 -9.14
N GLN A 254 -6.33 -12.04 -10.42
CA GLN A 254 -7.43 -11.89 -11.37
C GLN A 254 -8.27 -13.18 -11.50
N LYS A 255 -7.61 -14.33 -11.50
CA LYS A 255 -8.29 -15.65 -11.56
C LYS A 255 -9.06 -16.00 -10.29
N GLN A 256 -8.62 -15.48 -9.13
CA GLN A 256 -9.26 -15.75 -7.84
C GLN A 256 -10.38 -14.76 -7.49
N LEU A 257 -10.33 -13.56 -8.03
CA LEU A 257 -11.33 -12.50 -7.78
C LEU A 257 -12.51 -12.66 -8.74
N PRO A 258 -13.77 -12.68 -8.26
CA PRO A 258 -14.96 -12.85 -9.09
C PRO A 258 -15.16 -11.78 -10.17
N ASP A 259 -14.80 -10.53 -9.89
CA ASP A 259 -14.91 -9.39 -10.82
C ASP A 259 -13.63 -8.54 -10.72
N ALA A 260 -12.63 -8.85 -11.54
CA ALA A 260 -11.35 -8.14 -11.52
C ALA A 260 -10.86 -7.75 -12.91
N ARG A 261 -10.35 -6.52 -13.00
CA ARG A 261 -9.58 -6.01 -14.14
C ARG A 261 -8.14 -5.80 -13.73
N VAL A 262 -7.21 -6.04 -14.64
CA VAL A 262 -5.77 -5.80 -14.43
C VAL A 262 -5.29 -4.75 -15.43
N ILE A 263 -4.57 -3.74 -14.94
CA ILE A 263 -3.94 -2.71 -15.77
C ILE A 263 -2.48 -2.56 -15.36
N ALA A 264 -1.58 -2.76 -16.33
CA ALA A 264 -0.15 -2.58 -16.17
C ALA A 264 0.28 -1.18 -16.58
N PHE A 265 1.17 -0.55 -15.81
CA PHE A 265 1.70 0.79 -16.07
C PHE A 265 3.14 0.69 -16.55
N ALA A 266 3.36 0.98 -17.83
CA ALA A 266 4.70 0.97 -18.42
C ALA A 266 5.58 2.08 -17.84
N GLY A 267 6.86 1.79 -17.61
CA GLY A 267 7.83 2.75 -17.07
C GLY A 267 7.61 3.09 -15.58
N CYS A 268 6.71 2.39 -14.91
CA CYS A 268 6.39 2.61 -13.50
C CYS A 268 6.82 1.44 -12.61
N GLY A 269 7.20 1.76 -11.38
CA GLY A 269 7.51 0.81 -10.33
C GLY A 269 6.38 0.66 -9.31
N HIS A 270 6.77 0.41 -8.05
CA HIS A 270 5.84 0.15 -6.95
C HIS A 270 4.88 1.31 -6.62
N ALA A 271 5.29 2.56 -6.88
CA ALA A 271 4.47 3.75 -6.64
C ALA A 271 3.98 4.37 -7.95
N LEU A 272 3.35 3.58 -8.82
CA LEU A 272 2.86 4.02 -10.13
C LEU A 272 1.93 5.24 -10.06
N HIS A 273 1.14 5.39 -9.01
CA HIS A 273 0.25 6.53 -8.76
C HIS A 273 1.01 7.85 -8.52
N ILE A 274 2.29 7.79 -8.15
CA ILE A 274 3.19 8.94 -8.01
C ILE A 274 3.94 9.19 -9.32
N GLN A 275 4.39 8.12 -9.98
CA GLN A 275 5.26 8.17 -11.16
C GLN A 275 4.52 8.58 -12.43
N ASP A 276 3.29 8.10 -12.61
CA ASP A 276 2.38 8.52 -13.69
C ASP A 276 0.99 8.86 -13.11
N PRO A 277 0.88 9.99 -12.40
CA PRO A 277 -0.36 10.36 -11.73
C PRO A 277 -1.50 10.67 -12.68
N GLU A 278 -1.22 11.14 -13.90
CA GLU A 278 -2.24 11.48 -14.88
C GLU A 278 -2.93 10.21 -15.40
N LEU A 279 -2.16 9.24 -15.91
CA LEU A 279 -2.69 7.96 -16.35
C LEU A 279 -3.40 7.22 -15.21
N PHE A 280 -2.80 7.21 -14.01
CA PHE A 280 -3.40 6.58 -12.84
C PHE A 280 -4.74 7.20 -12.47
N ASN A 281 -4.81 8.53 -12.37
CA ASN A 281 -6.04 9.24 -12.01
C ASN A 281 -7.15 8.98 -13.01
N ASN A 282 -6.86 9.05 -14.32
CA ASN A 282 -7.83 8.79 -15.38
C ASN A 282 -8.36 7.35 -15.32
N THR A 283 -7.46 6.38 -15.16
CA THR A 283 -7.79 4.94 -15.02
C THR A 283 -8.72 4.68 -13.83
N VAL A 284 -8.39 5.27 -12.68
CA VAL A 284 -9.16 5.08 -11.45
C VAL A 284 -10.51 5.80 -11.52
N LEU A 285 -10.57 7.01 -12.08
CA LEU A 285 -11.84 7.72 -12.28
C LEU A 285 -12.79 6.94 -13.17
N GLU A 286 -12.31 6.42 -14.31
CA GLU A 286 -13.11 5.58 -15.21
C GLU A 286 -13.66 4.35 -14.46
N PHE A 287 -12.81 3.67 -13.70
CA PHE A 287 -13.24 2.51 -12.91
C PHE A 287 -14.26 2.87 -11.84
N LEU A 288 -14.03 3.93 -11.06
CA LEU A 288 -14.95 4.32 -9.99
C LEU A 288 -16.31 4.79 -10.53
N GLN A 289 -16.35 5.44 -11.69
CA GLN A 289 -17.57 5.94 -12.32
C GLN A 289 -18.29 4.88 -13.16
N SER A 290 -17.65 3.75 -13.51
CA SER A 290 -18.30 2.68 -14.26
C SER A 290 -19.48 2.09 -13.47
N CYS A 291 -20.58 1.76 -14.16
CA CYS A 291 -21.63 0.96 -13.54
C CYS A 291 -21.11 -0.47 -13.30
N PRO A 292 -21.51 -1.12 -12.19
CA PRO A 292 -21.26 -2.55 -12.02
C PRO A 292 -21.76 -3.32 -13.25
N ALA A 293 -21.01 -4.29 -13.72
CA ALA A 293 -21.51 -5.21 -14.75
C ALA A 293 -22.78 -5.88 -14.22
N LYS A 294 -23.86 -5.85 -15.01
CA LYS A 294 -25.13 -6.48 -14.67
C LYS A 294 -25.01 -8.00 -14.64
#